data_be555d42ed9f495d5881c4c80cc88b6f
#
_entry.id   be555d42ed9f495d5881c4c80cc88b6f
#
_cell.length_a   1.000
_cell.length_b   1.000
_cell.length_c   1.000
_cell.angle_alpha   90.00
_cell.angle_beta   90.00
_cell.angle_gamma   90.00
#
_symmetry.space_group_name_H-M   'P 1'
#
loop_
_entity.id
_entity.type
_entity.pdbx_description
1 polymer ?
#
loop_
_entity_poly.entity_id
_entity_poly.type
_entity_poly.pdbx_seq_one_letter_code
_entity_poly.pdbx_strand_id
1 'polypeptide(L)'
;MTLRLRSFFAAAALTACTLAQAQAQTWPAKPVKIVVPYPPGGAVDVVTRKMAAALQAQTGQSFFVENKAGATGTIGMAAVAQAAPDGYTLGANDTTWALLPHIFRKLPFDHAHDLVPVSAYVFAPMALVVKADAKYRTLGELVTAGKAGADKVTYGTGGAGTTPHFASEAFGIAAGANFMHVPYKGAGEATMALLSGQIDFQFASTPGVMGQVKGGKLRLLAVSGSRRAAALPEVPTFAEAGVKYAGLINFTGLWAPKGTPAAVIERLQKEIAVAMASPEMKAFAEGIASEPGVWDAATFSRDLAERTVFWGKVAANTAFERQ
;
A
#
# COMPACT_ATOMS: atom_id res chain seq x y z
N MET A 1 41.12 54.36 23.63
CA MET A 1 41.43 53.00 23.04
C MET A 1 40.33 51.98 23.27
N THR A 2 39.45 52.16 24.22
CA THR A 2 38.40 51.21 24.61
C THR A 2 37.14 51.21 23.72
N LEU A 3 36.82 52.27 23.01
CA LEU A 3 35.65 52.43 22.17
C LEU A 3 35.79 51.64 20.84
N ARG A 4 36.96 51.59 20.24
CA ARG A 4 37.22 50.92 18.97
C ARG A 4 37.22 49.39 19.10
N LEU A 5 37.55 48.84 20.28
CA LEU A 5 37.56 47.40 20.54
C LEU A 5 36.12 46.83 20.67
N ARG A 6 35.18 47.62 21.24
CA ARG A 6 33.76 47.21 21.36
C ARG A 6 33.04 47.16 20.03
N SER A 7 33.39 48.06 19.09
CA SER A 7 32.82 48.07 17.74
C SER A 7 33.30 46.87 16.90
N PHE A 8 34.51 46.38 17.12
CA PHE A 8 35.04 45.19 16.42
C PHE A 8 34.37 43.89 16.90
N PHE A 9 34.10 43.75 18.19
CA PHE A 9 33.38 42.61 18.74
C PHE A 9 31.92 42.58 18.35
N ALA A 10 31.25 43.72 18.24
CA ALA A 10 29.87 43.78 17.77
C ALA A 10 29.75 43.45 16.28
N ALA A 11 30.68 43.86 15.42
CA ALA A 11 30.69 43.48 14.01
C ALA A 11 31.01 42.02 13.79
N ALA A 12 31.92 41.42 14.57
CA ALA A 12 32.23 40.00 14.51
C ALA A 12 31.06 39.12 14.99
N ALA A 13 30.29 39.52 16.00
CA ALA A 13 29.11 38.83 16.48
C ALA A 13 27.96 38.88 15.47
N LEU A 14 27.74 40.00 14.77
CA LEU A 14 26.73 40.08 13.70
C LEU A 14 27.11 39.20 12.50
N THR A 15 28.39 39.13 12.15
CA THR A 15 28.86 38.30 11.03
C THR A 15 28.73 36.76 11.35
N ALA A 16 28.98 36.42 12.62
CA ALA A 16 28.79 35.02 13.08
C ALA A 16 27.31 34.57 13.07
N CYS A 17 26.38 35.48 13.41
CA CYS A 17 24.93 35.18 13.34
C CYS A 17 24.42 35.02 11.90
N THR A 18 24.96 35.70 10.92
CA THR A 18 24.56 35.56 9.51
C THR A 18 25.10 34.28 8.86
N LEU A 19 26.23 33.78 9.32
CA LEU A 19 26.79 32.52 8.85
C LEU A 19 26.04 31.27 9.41
N ALA A 20 25.38 31.39 10.55
CA ALA A 20 24.58 30.32 11.14
C ALA A 20 23.23 30.10 10.43
N GLN A 21 22.74 31.06 9.64
CA GLN A 21 21.50 30.90 8.86
C GLN A 21 21.70 30.27 7.48
N ALA A 22 22.94 30.02 7.06
CA ALA A 22 23.26 29.66 5.68
C ALA A 22 23.22 28.15 5.36
N GLN A 23 22.80 27.25 6.27
CA GLN A 23 22.73 25.82 5.99
C GLN A 23 21.51 25.15 6.60
N ALA A 24 20.32 25.63 6.33
CA ALA A 24 19.19 24.75 6.30
C ALA A 24 19.37 23.86 5.04
N GLN A 25 20.10 22.76 5.19
CA GLN A 25 20.23 21.77 4.12
C GLN A 25 18.81 21.42 3.65
N THR A 26 18.51 21.76 2.41
CA THR A 26 17.20 21.45 1.84
C THR A 26 17.03 19.93 1.84
N TRP A 27 16.06 19.42 2.62
CA TRP A 27 15.75 18.00 2.58
C TRP A 27 15.25 17.60 1.17
N PRO A 28 15.65 16.45 0.63
CA PRO A 28 16.64 15.49 1.11
C PRO A 28 18.07 15.86 0.70
N ALA A 29 19.03 15.71 1.64
CA ALA A 29 20.45 15.95 1.40
C ALA A 29 21.29 14.66 1.42
N LYS A 30 20.68 13.53 1.74
CA LYS A 30 21.27 12.18 1.78
C LYS A 30 20.23 11.15 1.32
N PRO A 31 20.62 9.89 1.05
CA PRO A 31 19.69 8.84 0.63
C PRO A 31 18.51 8.65 1.59
N VAL A 32 17.30 8.48 1.04
CA VAL A 32 16.06 8.22 1.76
C VAL A 32 15.68 6.74 1.61
N LYS A 33 15.49 6.06 2.72
CA LYS A 33 15.04 4.69 2.77
C LYS A 33 13.52 4.62 2.88
N ILE A 34 12.89 3.77 2.06
CA ILE A 34 11.47 3.43 2.16
C ILE A 34 11.34 1.96 2.53
N VAL A 35 10.86 1.68 3.73
CA VAL A 35 10.60 0.32 4.21
C VAL A 35 9.28 -0.15 3.63
N VAL A 36 9.30 -1.24 2.87
CA VAL A 36 8.13 -1.98 2.41
C VAL A 36 7.96 -3.19 3.33
N PRO A 37 6.84 -3.27 4.10
CA PRO A 37 6.67 -4.29 5.14
C PRO A 37 6.23 -5.66 4.60
N TYR A 38 6.49 -5.93 3.33
CA TYR A 38 6.12 -7.14 2.59
C TYR A 38 7.30 -7.66 1.75
N PRO A 39 7.28 -8.96 1.36
CA PRO A 39 8.25 -9.48 0.41
C PRO A 39 8.20 -8.76 -0.94
N PRO A 40 9.29 -8.79 -1.73
CA PRO A 40 9.33 -8.20 -3.05
C PRO A 40 8.25 -8.77 -4.01
N GLY A 41 7.84 -7.96 -4.99
CA GLY A 41 6.94 -8.36 -6.08
C GLY A 41 5.45 -8.21 -5.79
N GLY A 42 5.05 -7.87 -4.56
CA GLY A 42 3.67 -7.50 -4.23
C GLY A 42 3.33 -6.08 -4.69
N ALA A 43 2.03 -5.74 -4.65
CA ALA A 43 1.52 -4.43 -5.12
C ALA A 43 2.23 -3.24 -4.48
N VAL A 44 2.39 -3.25 -3.15
CA VAL A 44 3.08 -2.16 -2.41
C VAL A 44 4.54 -2.03 -2.87
N ASP A 45 5.25 -3.15 -3.05
CA ASP A 45 6.65 -3.14 -3.51
C ASP A 45 6.78 -2.55 -4.91
N VAL A 46 5.96 -3.03 -5.86
CA VAL A 46 5.96 -2.57 -7.27
C VAL A 46 5.69 -1.07 -7.36
N VAL A 47 4.66 -0.59 -6.68
CA VAL A 47 4.27 0.83 -6.70
C VAL A 47 5.30 1.69 -5.99
N THR A 48 5.82 1.24 -4.83
CA THR A 48 6.81 2.00 -4.06
C THR A 48 8.14 2.15 -4.79
N ARG A 49 8.61 1.10 -5.49
CA ARG A 49 9.84 1.20 -6.32
C ARG A 49 9.67 2.20 -7.46
N LYS A 50 8.51 2.22 -8.09
CA LYS A 50 8.24 3.20 -9.16
C LYS A 50 8.20 4.63 -8.60
N MET A 51 7.55 4.86 -7.45
CA MET A 51 7.55 6.15 -6.77
C MET A 51 8.96 6.56 -6.33
N ALA A 52 9.74 5.65 -5.74
CA ALA A 52 11.13 5.91 -5.34
C ALA A 52 11.99 6.38 -6.51
N ALA A 53 11.86 5.73 -7.67
CA ALA A 53 12.56 6.14 -8.90
C ALA A 53 12.14 7.56 -9.37
N ALA A 54 10.85 7.88 -9.30
CA ALA A 54 10.34 9.21 -9.65
C ALA A 54 10.87 10.29 -8.69
N LEU A 55 10.82 10.02 -7.38
CA LEU A 55 11.35 10.93 -6.36
C LEU A 55 12.87 11.15 -6.52
N GLN A 56 13.62 10.08 -6.83
CA GLN A 56 15.04 10.19 -7.12
C GLN A 56 15.31 11.08 -8.35
N ALA A 57 14.57 10.91 -9.42
CA ALA A 57 14.72 11.72 -10.63
C ALA A 57 14.43 13.21 -10.38
N GLN A 58 13.45 13.53 -9.53
CA GLN A 58 13.06 14.89 -9.21
C GLN A 58 14.02 15.59 -8.24
N THR A 59 14.49 14.88 -7.22
CA THR A 59 15.26 15.47 -6.12
C THR A 59 16.77 15.36 -6.31
N GLY A 60 17.22 14.51 -7.22
CA GLY A 60 18.64 14.18 -7.40
C GLY A 60 19.24 13.35 -6.25
N GLN A 61 18.43 13.00 -5.23
CA GLN A 61 18.86 12.17 -4.11
C GLN A 61 18.31 10.75 -4.25
N SER A 62 19.07 9.76 -3.79
CA SER A 62 18.64 8.36 -3.85
C SER A 62 17.44 8.10 -2.94
N PHE A 63 16.39 7.49 -3.51
CA PHE A 63 15.31 6.88 -2.76
C PHE A 63 15.37 5.38 -3.02
N PHE A 64 15.51 4.57 -1.98
CA PHE A 64 15.63 3.13 -2.15
C PHE A 64 14.65 2.35 -1.26
N VAL A 65 14.23 1.20 -1.75
CA VAL A 65 13.29 0.31 -1.07
C VAL A 65 14.03 -0.78 -0.32
N GLU A 66 13.70 -0.95 0.96
CA GLU A 66 14.10 -2.08 1.81
C GLU A 66 12.86 -2.91 2.16
N ASN A 67 12.83 -4.19 1.77
CA ASN A 67 11.75 -5.09 2.16
C ASN A 67 12.01 -5.66 3.56
N LYS A 68 11.10 -5.37 4.51
CA LYS A 68 11.17 -5.88 5.88
C LYS A 68 9.85 -6.55 6.26
N ALA A 69 9.66 -7.74 5.72
CA ALA A 69 8.42 -8.50 5.83
C ALA A 69 8.25 -9.18 7.20
N GLY A 70 7.02 -9.50 7.55
CA GLY A 70 6.65 -10.34 8.69
C GLY A 70 5.48 -9.77 9.49
N ALA A 71 4.74 -10.69 10.14
CA ALA A 71 3.59 -10.40 11.00
C ALA A 71 2.63 -9.37 10.37
N THR A 72 2.15 -9.66 9.15
CA THR A 72 1.22 -8.81 8.38
C THR A 72 1.71 -7.37 8.24
N GLY A 73 3.04 -7.17 8.14
CA GLY A 73 3.68 -5.87 7.96
C GLY A 73 4.05 -5.14 9.25
N THR A 74 3.67 -5.63 10.43
CA THR A 74 3.96 -4.94 11.69
C THR A 74 5.44 -4.86 12.01
N ILE A 75 6.27 -5.85 11.59
CA ILE A 75 7.73 -5.81 11.80
C ILE A 75 8.37 -4.64 11.05
N GLY A 76 8.01 -4.46 9.78
CA GLY A 76 8.53 -3.35 8.99
C GLY A 76 8.07 -1.99 9.52
N MET A 77 6.78 -1.85 9.84
CA MET A 77 6.24 -0.59 10.34
C MET A 77 6.73 -0.23 11.75
N ALA A 78 6.99 -1.24 12.61
CA ALA A 78 7.65 -1.01 13.89
C ALA A 78 9.08 -0.44 13.73
N ALA A 79 9.82 -0.94 12.75
CA ALA A 79 11.15 -0.40 12.45
C ALA A 79 11.10 1.05 11.95
N VAL A 80 10.05 1.44 11.23
CA VAL A 80 9.82 2.83 10.85
C VAL A 80 9.44 3.67 12.06
N ALA A 81 8.52 3.20 12.92
CA ALA A 81 8.10 3.91 14.13
C ALA A 81 9.25 4.22 15.09
N GLN A 82 10.26 3.34 15.12
CA GLN A 82 11.46 3.49 15.94
C GLN A 82 12.61 4.28 15.27
N ALA A 83 12.44 4.67 14.00
CA ALA A 83 13.47 5.42 13.29
C ALA A 83 13.50 6.88 13.72
N ALA A 84 14.63 7.55 13.44
CA ALA A 84 14.76 8.98 13.69
C ALA A 84 13.68 9.76 12.88
N PRO A 85 13.01 10.75 13.48
CA PRO A 85 11.96 11.52 12.81
C PRO A 85 12.56 12.65 11.94
N ASP A 86 13.51 12.29 11.08
CA ASP A 86 14.24 13.22 10.21
C ASP A 86 13.84 13.13 8.72
N GLY A 87 12.88 12.24 8.40
CA GLY A 87 12.38 12.03 7.05
C GLY A 87 13.25 11.12 6.17
N TYR A 88 14.33 10.54 6.69
CA TYR A 88 15.22 9.66 5.92
C TYR A 88 14.88 8.17 6.06
N THR A 89 13.93 7.83 6.90
CA THR A 89 13.29 6.51 6.94
C THR A 89 11.79 6.68 6.89
N LEU A 90 11.19 6.15 5.83
CA LEU A 90 9.75 6.19 5.59
C LEU A 90 9.20 4.75 5.54
N GLY A 91 7.92 4.57 5.79
CA GLY A 91 7.23 3.29 5.60
C GLY A 91 6.24 3.40 4.45
N ALA A 92 6.17 2.36 3.61
CA ALA A 92 5.11 2.22 2.64
C ALA A 92 4.13 1.14 3.12
N ASN A 93 2.82 1.38 2.95
CA ASN A 93 1.81 0.37 3.29
C ASN A 93 0.57 0.55 2.39
N ASP A 94 -0.44 -0.27 2.63
CA ASP A 94 -1.71 -0.26 1.93
C ASP A 94 -2.90 -0.27 2.93
N THR A 95 -4.07 -0.59 2.45
CA THR A 95 -5.29 -0.70 3.27
C THR A 95 -5.14 -1.66 4.47
N THR A 96 -4.18 -2.59 4.44
CA THR A 96 -3.88 -3.49 5.58
C THR A 96 -3.53 -2.70 6.84
N TRP A 97 -2.96 -1.49 6.72
CA TRP A 97 -2.75 -0.59 7.87
C TRP A 97 -4.01 -0.42 8.72
N ALA A 98 -5.15 -0.16 8.08
CA ALA A 98 -6.43 0.04 8.76
C ALA A 98 -7.00 -1.24 9.42
N LEU A 99 -6.50 -2.42 9.03
CA LEU A 99 -6.87 -3.71 9.61
C LEU A 99 -6.10 -4.05 10.88
N LEU A 100 -4.87 -3.55 11.04
CA LEU A 100 -3.96 -3.97 12.11
C LEU A 100 -4.58 -3.93 13.52
N PRO A 101 -5.35 -2.90 13.94
CA PRO A 101 -5.98 -2.88 15.26
C PRO A 101 -7.04 -3.97 15.48
N HIS A 102 -7.55 -4.56 14.41
CA HIS A 102 -8.61 -5.57 14.47
C HIS A 102 -8.07 -7.00 14.41
N ILE A 103 -6.87 -7.18 13.91
CA ILE A 103 -6.25 -8.51 13.73
C ILE A 103 -5.21 -8.84 14.80
N PHE A 104 -4.63 -7.84 15.46
CA PHE A 104 -3.70 -8.03 16.57
C PHE A 104 -4.32 -7.64 17.91
N ARG A 105 -4.05 -8.43 18.95
CA ARG A 105 -4.40 -8.08 20.35
C ARG A 105 -3.49 -6.97 20.86
N LYS A 106 -2.23 -6.98 20.44
CA LYS A 106 -1.22 -5.99 20.78
C LYS A 106 -0.30 -5.74 19.58
N LEU A 107 -0.14 -4.48 19.22
CA LEU A 107 0.80 -4.05 18.18
C LEU A 107 2.16 -3.67 18.82
N PRO A 108 3.29 -3.83 18.09
CA PRO A 108 4.62 -3.47 18.59
C PRO A 108 4.88 -1.94 18.54
N PHE A 109 3.88 -1.13 18.21
CA PHE A 109 3.89 0.34 18.17
C PHE A 109 2.49 0.88 18.45
N ASP A 110 2.38 2.14 18.82
CA ASP A 110 1.09 2.83 18.91
C ASP A 110 0.59 3.17 17.50
N HIS A 111 -0.39 2.38 17.04
CA HIS A 111 -0.95 2.51 15.70
C HIS A 111 -1.56 3.90 15.41
N ALA A 112 -2.08 4.56 16.44
CA ALA A 112 -2.73 5.86 16.29
C ALA A 112 -1.73 7.03 16.30
N HIS A 113 -0.55 6.85 16.91
CA HIS A 113 0.31 8.00 17.22
C HIS A 113 1.77 7.88 16.78
N ASP A 114 2.35 6.67 16.64
CA ASP A 114 3.79 6.55 16.38
C ASP A 114 4.19 6.81 14.93
N LEU A 115 3.22 6.74 14.01
CA LEU A 115 3.43 7.00 12.59
C LEU A 115 2.39 7.99 12.07
N VAL A 116 2.85 8.94 11.26
CA VAL A 116 2.00 9.94 10.62
C VAL A 116 1.84 9.62 9.14
N PRO A 117 0.60 9.60 8.60
CA PRO A 117 0.36 9.46 7.18
C PRO A 117 0.94 10.67 6.42
N VAL A 118 1.68 10.39 5.35
CA VAL A 118 2.25 11.43 4.49
C VAL A 118 1.36 11.66 3.28
N SER A 119 1.14 10.63 2.48
CA SER A 119 0.31 10.71 1.27
C SER A 119 -0.07 9.30 0.81
N ALA A 120 -1.28 9.15 0.23
CA ALA A 120 -1.62 8.02 -0.62
C ALA A 120 -1.60 8.46 -2.08
N TYR A 121 -1.10 7.61 -3.00
CA TYR A 121 -0.78 8.08 -4.35
C TYR A 121 -1.11 7.13 -5.51
N VAL A 122 -1.45 5.88 -5.28
CA VAL A 122 -1.96 4.95 -6.30
C VAL A 122 -3.15 4.21 -5.73
N PHE A 123 -4.26 4.24 -6.46
CA PHE A 123 -5.52 3.64 -6.07
C PHE A 123 -5.83 2.48 -7.01
N ALA A 124 -5.85 1.27 -6.47
CA ALA A 124 -5.93 0.05 -7.25
C ALA A 124 -7.17 -0.77 -6.88
N PRO A 125 -7.97 -1.21 -7.85
CA PRO A 125 -9.01 -2.17 -7.54
C PRO A 125 -8.42 -3.49 -7.02
N MET A 126 -9.16 -4.16 -6.16
CA MET A 126 -8.94 -5.55 -5.84
C MET A 126 -9.56 -6.40 -6.97
N ALA A 127 -8.83 -7.39 -7.43
CA ALA A 127 -9.28 -8.29 -8.47
C ALA A 127 -9.34 -9.73 -7.97
N LEU A 128 -10.34 -10.49 -8.39
CA LEU A 128 -10.35 -11.93 -8.28
C LEU A 128 -9.67 -12.53 -9.51
N VAL A 129 -8.59 -13.26 -9.27
CA VAL A 129 -7.64 -13.71 -10.28
C VAL A 129 -7.57 -15.23 -10.28
N VAL A 130 -7.58 -15.82 -11.47
CA VAL A 130 -7.39 -17.26 -11.69
C VAL A 130 -6.27 -17.51 -12.70
N LYS A 131 -5.75 -18.73 -12.78
CA LYS A 131 -4.85 -19.13 -13.85
C LYS A 131 -5.57 -19.01 -15.21
N ALA A 132 -4.88 -18.62 -16.27
CA ALA A 132 -5.49 -18.36 -17.56
C ALA A 132 -6.23 -19.60 -18.14
N ASP A 133 -5.71 -20.81 -17.89
CA ASP A 133 -6.30 -22.10 -18.29
C ASP A 133 -7.15 -22.76 -17.20
N ALA A 134 -7.47 -22.02 -16.11
CA ALA A 134 -8.32 -22.53 -15.05
C ALA A 134 -9.68 -22.97 -15.57
N LYS A 135 -10.26 -23.99 -14.91
CA LYS A 135 -11.62 -24.47 -15.21
C LYS A 135 -12.71 -23.41 -14.99
N TYR A 136 -12.46 -22.45 -14.10
CA TYR A 136 -13.37 -21.33 -13.85
C TYR A 136 -13.10 -20.20 -14.84
N ARG A 137 -14.04 -19.93 -15.73
CA ARG A 137 -13.94 -18.86 -16.73
C ARG A 137 -14.70 -17.62 -16.37
N THR A 138 -15.66 -17.74 -15.46
CA THR A 138 -16.52 -16.68 -14.96
C THR A 138 -16.58 -16.70 -13.43
N LEU A 139 -16.92 -15.55 -12.83
CA LEU A 139 -17.15 -15.47 -11.40
C LEU A 139 -18.28 -16.40 -10.94
N GLY A 140 -19.34 -16.51 -11.75
CA GLY A 140 -20.49 -17.39 -11.45
C GLY A 140 -20.11 -18.86 -11.34
N GLU A 141 -19.21 -19.36 -12.21
CA GLU A 141 -18.71 -20.74 -12.14
C GLU A 141 -17.92 -20.99 -10.85
N LEU A 142 -17.05 -20.04 -10.46
CA LEU A 142 -16.29 -20.12 -9.21
C LEU A 142 -17.21 -20.11 -7.99
N VAL A 143 -18.21 -19.23 -7.97
CA VAL A 143 -19.22 -19.14 -6.89
C VAL A 143 -20.02 -20.44 -6.80
N THR A 144 -20.45 -21.00 -7.93
CA THR A 144 -21.17 -22.28 -7.96
C THR A 144 -20.35 -23.41 -7.36
N ALA A 145 -19.06 -23.47 -7.70
CA ALA A 145 -18.15 -24.45 -7.13
C ALA A 145 -17.94 -24.26 -5.61
N GLY A 146 -17.81 -22.99 -5.15
CA GLY A 146 -17.69 -22.69 -3.72
C GLY A 146 -18.95 -23.02 -2.90
N LYS A 147 -20.13 -22.94 -3.50
CA LYS A 147 -21.39 -23.38 -2.88
C LYS A 147 -21.50 -24.91 -2.76
N ALA A 148 -20.82 -25.66 -3.63
CA ALA A 148 -20.84 -27.12 -3.62
C ALA A 148 -19.93 -27.74 -2.54
N GLY A 149 -19.13 -26.98 -1.82
CA GLY A 149 -18.31 -27.43 -0.70
C GLY A 149 -17.02 -26.61 -0.54
N ALA A 150 -16.70 -26.19 0.69
CA ALA A 150 -15.56 -25.36 1.02
C ALA A 150 -14.20 -26.00 0.66
N ASP A 151 -14.08 -27.32 0.79
CA ASP A 151 -12.82 -28.05 0.60
C ASP A 151 -12.43 -28.19 -0.88
N LYS A 152 -13.28 -27.73 -1.80
CA LYS A 152 -13.12 -27.95 -3.24
C LYS A 152 -12.52 -26.77 -3.99
N VAL A 153 -12.51 -25.59 -3.38
CA VAL A 153 -11.98 -24.36 -4.00
C VAL A 153 -11.10 -23.63 -3.00
N THR A 154 -9.83 -23.50 -3.37
CA THR A 154 -8.81 -22.89 -2.53
C THR A 154 -8.45 -21.48 -3.00
N TYR A 155 -8.14 -20.60 -2.06
CA TYR A 155 -7.59 -19.28 -2.40
C TYR A 155 -6.31 -18.95 -1.61
N GLY A 156 -5.40 -18.22 -2.25
CA GLY A 156 -4.16 -17.80 -1.66
C GLY A 156 -4.12 -16.32 -1.33
N THR A 157 -3.42 -15.97 -0.26
CA THR A 157 -3.14 -14.58 0.12
C THR A 157 -1.72 -14.41 0.59
N GLY A 158 -1.27 -13.16 0.70
CA GLY A 158 0.04 -12.84 1.27
C GLY A 158 0.12 -12.94 2.79
N GLY A 159 -0.80 -13.69 3.41
CA GLY A 159 -0.85 -13.96 4.85
C GLY A 159 -2.21 -13.70 5.47
N ALA A 160 -2.46 -14.37 6.59
CA ALA A 160 -3.65 -14.17 7.39
C ALA A 160 -3.70 -12.71 7.92
N GLY A 161 -4.89 -12.10 7.93
CA GLY A 161 -5.08 -10.73 8.40
C GLY A 161 -4.79 -9.63 7.36
N THR A 162 -4.29 -9.97 6.16
CA THR A 162 -4.06 -8.97 5.08
C THR A 162 -5.38 -8.55 4.42
N THR A 163 -5.38 -7.40 3.73
CA THR A 163 -6.53 -6.95 2.93
C THR A 163 -7.04 -8.01 1.96
N PRO A 164 -6.20 -8.74 1.19
CA PRO A 164 -6.68 -9.82 0.34
C PRO A 164 -7.39 -10.95 1.10
N HIS A 165 -6.96 -11.27 2.32
CA HIS A 165 -7.64 -12.29 3.14
C HIS A 165 -9.06 -11.84 3.50
N PHE A 166 -9.22 -10.67 4.12
CA PHE A 166 -10.54 -10.17 4.49
C PHE A 166 -11.43 -9.87 3.28
N ALA A 167 -10.84 -9.46 2.15
CA ALA A 167 -11.57 -9.28 0.90
C ALA A 167 -12.13 -10.62 0.38
N SER A 168 -11.37 -11.70 0.49
CA SER A 168 -11.81 -13.06 0.11
C SER A 168 -12.92 -13.57 1.01
N GLU A 169 -12.79 -13.38 2.33
CA GLU A 169 -13.81 -13.74 3.31
C GLU A 169 -15.13 -12.98 3.07
N ALA A 170 -15.03 -11.66 2.92
CA ALA A 170 -16.19 -10.81 2.64
C ALA A 170 -16.86 -11.16 1.30
N PHE A 171 -16.07 -11.54 0.29
CA PHE A 171 -16.59 -12.05 -0.98
C PHE A 171 -17.33 -13.39 -0.78
N GLY A 172 -16.76 -14.32 -0.03
CA GLY A 172 -17.41 -15.61 0.28
C GLY A 172 -18.77 -15.41 0.95
N ILE A 173 -18.82 -14.53 1.96
CA ILE A 173 -20.08 -14.16 2.65
C ILE A 173 -21.09 -13.55 1.65
N ALA A 174 -20.68 -12.58 0.84
CA ALA A 174 -21.53 -11.90 -0.13
C ALA A 174 -22.05 -12.84 -1.24
N ALA A 175 -21.25 -13.84 -1.62
CA ALA A 175 -21.59 -14.84 -2.62
C ALA A 175 -22.40 -16.02 -2.05
N GLY A 176 -22.48 -16.15 -0.72
CA GLY A 176 -23.04 -17.35 -0.06
C GLY A 176 -22.25 -18.61 -0.41
N ALA A 177 -20.93 -18.51 -0.52
CA ALA A 177 -20.01 -19.58 -0.91
C ALA A 177 -18.86 -19.68 0.09
N ASN A 178 -18.30 -20.86 0.26
CA ASN A 178 -17.18 -21.11 1.14
C ASN A 178 -15.94 -21.51 0.34
N PHE A 179 -14.79 -20.99 0.76
CA PHE A 179 -13.51 -21.23 0.12
C PHE A 179 -12.44 -21.51 1.18
N MET A 180 -11.47 -22.37 0.84
CA MET A 180 -10.39 -22.72 1.76
C MET A 180 -9.23 -21.74 1.62
N HIS A 181 -8.87 -21.07 2.70
CA HIS A 181 -7.73 -20.14 2.74
C HIS A 181 -6.39 -20.89 2.82
N VAL A 182 -5.46 -20.52 1.96
CA VAL A 182 -4.06 -20.97 1.98
C VAL A 182 -3.16 -19.74 2.15
N PRO A 183 -2.63 -19.47 3.37
CA PRO A 183 -1.77 -18.33 3.63
C PRO A 183 -0.35 -18.58 3.11
N TYR A 184 0.25 -17.56 2.47
CA TYR A 184 1.65 -17.51 2.05
C TYR A 184 2.37 -16.37 2.79
N LYS A 185 3.70 -16.30 2.68
CA LYS A 185 4.51 -15.23 3.31
C LYS A 185 4.35 -13.87 2.63
N GLY A 186 3.82 -13.85 1.39
CA GLY A 186 3.58 -12.62 0.63
C GLY A 186 2.72 -12.86 -0.60
N ALA A 187 2.17 -11.77 -1.16
CA ALA A 187 1.30 -11.84 -2.33
C ALA A 187 2.00 -12.44 -3.56
N GLY A 188 3.32 -12.21 -3.73
CA GLY A 188 4.11 -12.81 -4.81
C GLY A 188 4.17 -14.33 -4.75
N GLU A 189 4.36 -14.92 -3.54
CA GLU A 189 4.34 -16.36 -3.35
C GLU A 189 2.96 -16.96 -3.66
N ALA A 190 1.87 -16.29 -3.21
CA ALA A 190 0.51 -16.70 -3.55
C ALA A 190 0.27 -16.65 -5.07
N THR A 191 0.80 -15.64 -5.76
CA THR A 191 0.73 -15.56 -7.24
C THR A 191 1.49 -16.71 -7.91
N MET A 192 2.64 -17.10 -7.40
CA MET A 192 3.39 -18.26 -7.90
C MET A 192 2.63 -19.57 -7.66
N ALA A 193 2.00 -19.72 -6.50
CA ALA A 193 1.15 -20.88 -6.19
C ALA A 193 -0.08 -20.95 -7.13
N LEU A 194 -0.67 -19.81 -7.47
CA LEU A 194 -1.75 -19.74 -8.47
C LEU A 194 -1.27 -20.14 -9.86
N LEU A 195 -0.12 -19.65 -10.30
CA LEU A 195 0.47 -20.00 -11.59
C LEU A 195 0.82 -21.48 -11.72
N SER A 196 1.24 -22.11 -10.61
CA SER A 196 1.54 -23.54 -10.56
C SER A 196 0.30 -24.43 -10.36
N GLY A 197 -0.89 -23.83 -10.12
CA GLY A 197 -2.14 -24.57 -9.90
C GLY A 197 -2.28 -25.19 -8.51
N GLN A 198 -1.50 -24.73 -7.52
CA GLN A 198 -1.62 -25.17 -6.12
C GLN A 198 -2.86 -24.58 -5.43
N ILE A 199 -3.35 -23.45 -5.92
CA ILE A 199 -4.59 -22.79 -5.49
C ILE A 199 -5.44 -22.46 -6.70
N ASP A 200 -6.75 -22.32 -6.50
CA ASP A 200 -7.72 -22.08 -7.57
C ASP A 200 -7.82 -20.60 -7.92
N PHE A 201 -7.77 -19.70 -6.93
CA PHE A 201 -7.84 -18.25 -7.15
C PHE A 201 -7.06 -17.45 -6.12
N GLN A 202 -6.92 -16.17 -6.40
CA GLN A 202 -6.33 -15.17 -5.51
C GLN A 202 -7.14 -13.89 -5.56
N PHE A 203 -7.41 -13.27 -4.42
CA PHE A 203 -7.68 -11.83 -4.39
C PHE A 203 -6.35 -11.08 -4.38
N ALA A 204 -6.18 -10.18 -5.34
CA ALA A 204 -4.95 -9.39 -5.47
C ALA A 204 -5.28 -7.95 -5.86
N SER A 205 -4.49 -7.01 -5.37
CA SER A 205 -4.48 -5.65 -5.92
C SER A 205 -3.83 -5.68 -7.32
N THR A 206 -4.42 -5.00 -8.28
CA THR A 206 -4.01 -5.07 -9.70
C THR A 206 -2.52 -4.85 -9.94
N PRO A 207 -1.80 -3.94 -9.25
CA PRO A 207 -0.35 -3.77 -9.47
C PRO A 207 0.48 -5.04 -9.28
N GLY A 208 0.04 -5.94 -8.40
CA GLY A 208 0.77 -7.18 -8.10
C GLY A 208 0.61 -8.28 -9.15
N VAL A 209 -0.38 -8.19 -10.04
CA VAL A 209 -0.73 -9.29 -10.96
C VAL A 209 -0.82 -8.89 -12.43
N MET A 210 -0.92 -7.59 -12.75
CA MET A 210 -1.11 -7.14 -14.14
C MET A 210 -0.01 -7.58 -15.10
N GLY A 211 1.23 -7.74 -14.64
CA GLY A 211 2.29 -8.30 -15.46
C GLY A 211 1.98 -9.71 -15.96
N GLN A 212 1.42 -10.56 -15.09
CA GLN A 212 1.04 -11.93 -15.43
C GLN A 212 -0.25 -11.99 -16.25
N VAL A 213 -1.18 -11.06 -16.01
CA VAL A 213 -2.41 -10.92 -16.81
C VAL A 213 -2.07 -10.50 -18.24
N LYS A 214 -1.27 -9.45 -18.42
CA LYS A 214 -0.80 -9.01 -19.76
C LYS A 214 0.03 -10.07 -20.48
N GLY A 215 0.77 -10.88 -19.72
CA GLY A 215 1.52 -12.03 -20.23
C GLY A 215 0.64 -13.26 -20.56
N GLY A 216 -0.69 -13.18 -20.41
CA GLY A 216 -1.63 -14.24 -20.72
C GLY A 216 -1.54 -15.45 -19.77
N LYS A 217 -0.88 -15.32 -18.62
CA LYS A 217 -0.71 -16.40 -17.63
C LYS A 217 -1.82 -16.43 -16.59
N LEU A 218 -2.41 -15.27 -16.29
CA LEU A 218 -3.52 -15.09 -15.35
C LEU A 218 -4.71 -14.43 -16.06
N ARG A 219 -5.90 -14.63 -15.50
CA ARG A 219 -7.15 -14.01 -15.93
C ARG A 219 -7.85 -13.38 -14.74
N LEU A 220 -8.42 -12.18 -14.96
CA LEU A 220 -9.29 -11.52 -14.00
C LEU A 220 -10.74 -11.96 -14.23
N LEU A 221 -11.43 -12.38 -13.19
CA LEU A 221 -12.86 -12.73 -13.27
C LEU A 221 -13.76 -11.56 -12.87
N ALA A 222 -13.31 -10.72 -11.94
CA ALA A 222 -14.02 -9.51 -11.54
C ALA A 222 -13.05 -8.54 -10.85
N VAL A 223 -13.43 -7.25 -10.82
CA VAL A 223 -12.73 -6.19 -10.08
C VAL A 223 -13.66 -5.50 -9.09
N SER A 224 -13.08 -4.98 -7.99
CA SER A 224 -13.80 -4.13 -7.04
C SER A 224 -14.05 -2.72 -7.61
N GLY A 225 -15.05 -2.04 -7.07
CA GLY A 225 -15.45 -0.70 -7.46
C GLY A 225 -16.88 -0.65 -7.97
N SER A 226 -17.41 0.58 -8.10
CA SER A 226 -18.76 0.85 -8.61
C SER A 226 -18.84 0.84 -10.15
N ARG A 227 -17.69 0.86 -10.81
CA ARG A 227 -17.52 0.82 -12.28
C ARG A 227 -16.31 -0.03 -12.64
N ARG A 228 -16.26 -0.53 -13.86
CA ARG A 228 -15.08 -1.21 -14.40
C ARG A 228 -13.86 -0.28 -14.37
N ALA A 229 -12.68 -0.86 -14.15
CA ALA A 229 -11.44 -0.10 -14.30
C ALA A 229 -11.26 0.32 -15.78
N ALA A 230 -10.89 1.57 -16.03
CA ALA A 230 -10.75 2.09 -17.39
C ALA A 230 -9.76 1.30 -18.25
N ALA A 231 -8.70 0.79 -17.62
CA ALA A 231 -7.69 -0.05 -18.29
C ALA A 231 -8.13 -1.52 -18.49
N LEU A 232 -9.33 -1.91 -18.00
CA LEU A 232 -9.85 -3.28 -18.04
C LEU A 232 -11.36 -3.26 -18.39
N PRO A 233 -11.75 -2.68 -19.54
CA PRO A 233 -13.16 -2.50 -19.90
C PRO A 233 -13.90 -3.84 -20.09
N GLU A 234 -13.19 -4.92 -20.37
CA GLU A 234 -13.74 -6.27 -20.53
C GLU A 234 -13.97 -7.00 -19.21
N VAL A 235 -13.33 -6.56 -18.11
CA VAL A 235 -13.46 -7.23 -16.81
C VAL A 235 -14.62 -6.61 -16.04
N PRO A 236 -15.64 -7.40 -15.68
CA PRO A 236 -16.80 -6.89 -14.95
C PRO A 236 -16.44 -6.51 -13.51
N THR A 237 -17.22 -5.63 -12.91
CA THR A 237 -17.25 -5.47 -11.46
C THR A 237 -17.91 -6.71 -10.81
N PHE A 238 -17.68 -6.91 -9.50
CA PHE A 238 -18.37 -7.98 -8.78
C PHE A 238 -19.88 -7.85 -8.86
N ALA A 239 -20.42 -6.63 -8.82
CA ALA A 239 -21.84 -6.36 -8.94
C ALA A 239 -22.40 -6.75 -10.32
N GLU A 240 -21.71 -6.37 -11.41
CA GLU A 240 -22.07 -6.78 -12.79
C GLU A 240 -21.98 -8.29 -12.97
N ALA A 241 -21.08 -8.98 -12.26
CA ALA A 241 -20.93 -10.43 -12.25
C ALA A 241 -21.91 -11.13 -11.28
N GLY A 242 -22.89 -10.41 -10.72
CA GLY A 242 -23.98 -10.98 -9.93
C GLY A 242 -23.69 -11.16 -8.43
N VAL A 243 -22.57 -10.64 -7.93
CA VAL A 243 -22.24 -10.68 -6.49
C VAL A 243 -22.26 -9.26 -5.92
N LYS A 244 -23.17 -9.02 -4.97
CA LYS A 244 -23.27 -7.73 -4.27
C LYS A 244 -22.11 -7.56 -3.27
N TYR A 245 -20.92 -7.45 -3.81
CA TYR A 245 -19.69 -7.22 -3.06
C TYR A 245 -19.21 -5.79 -3.33
N ALA A 246 -19.26 -4.95 -2.32
CA ALA A 246 -18.91 -3.53 -2.45
C ALA A 246 -17.39 -3.28 -2.55
N GLY A 247 -16.56 -4.30 -2.56
CA GLY A 247 -15.11 -4.30 -2.63
C GLY A 247 -14.43 -2.94 -2.51
N LEU A 248 -13.43 -2.84 -1.66
CA LEU A 248 -12.69 -1.59 -1.48
C LEU A 248 -11.65 -1.41 -2.57
N ILE A 249 -11.45 -0.16 -2.97
CA ILE A 249 -10.26 0.26 -3.71
C ILE A 249 -9.08 0.25 -2.72
N ASN A 250 -8.05 -0.49 -3.04
CA ASN A 250 -6.80 -0.48 -2.29
C ASN A 250 -5.98 0.77 -2.66
N PHE A 251 -5.09 1.17 -1.81
CA PHE A 251 -4.13 2.26 -2.09
C PHE A 251 -2.71 1.83 -1.75
N THR A 252 -1.73 2.58 -2.25
CA THR A 252 -0.37 2.58 -1.70
C THR A 252 -0.09 3.97 -1.15
N GLY A 253 0.44 4.04 0.07
CA GLY A 253 0.75 5.29 0.73
C GLY A 253 2.07 5.25 1.49
N LEU A 254 2.54 6.42 1.92
CA LEU A 254 3.72 6.60 2.74
C LEU A 254 3.36 7.12 4.13
N TRP A 255 4.13 6.65 5.11
CA TRP A 255 4.12 7.06 6.50
C TRP A 255 5.51 7.53 6.91
N ALA A 256 5.57 8.47 7.83
CA ALA A 256 6.79 8.92 8.48
C ALA A 256 6.70 8.67 10.00
N PRO A 257 7.82 8.57 10.72
CA PRO A 257 7.83 8.54 12.17
C PRO A 257 7.17 9.79 12.76
N LYS A 258 6.51 9.64 13.92
CA LYS A 258 5.98 10.76 14.68
C LYS A 258 7.10 11.77 14.99
N GLY A 259 6.79 13.05 14.88
CA GLY A 259 7.75 14.12 15.10
C GLY A 259 8.60 14.49 13.89
N THR A 260 8.40 13.85 12.74
CA THR A 260 9.02 14.30 11.48
C THR A 260 8.58 15.74 11.19
N PRO A 261 9.54 16.67 10.92
CA PRO A 261 9.24 18.09 10.72
C PRO A 261 8.20 18.34 9.64
N ALA A 262 7.26 19.24 9.88
CA ALA A 262 6.19 19.57 8.94
C ALA A 262 6.74 19.94 7.55
N ALA A 263 7.84 20.70 7.48
CA ALA A 263 8.48 21.07 6.23
C ALA A 263 8.97 19.87 5.41
N VAL A 264 9.37 18.76 6.06
CA VAL A 264 9.75 17.51 5.39
C VAL A 264 8.52 16.82 4.83
N ILE A 265 7.44 16.76 5.61
CA ILE A 265 6.16 16.16 5.17
C ILE A 265 5.60 16.94 3.97
N GLU A 266 5.53 18.26 4.05
CA GLU A 266 5.06 19.14 2.97
C GLU A 266 5.91 18.99 1.70
N ARG A 267 7.25 18.91 1.86
CA ARG A 267 8.15 18.67 0.74
C ARG A 267 7.89 17.31 0.09
N LEU A 268 7.73 16.24 0.87
CA LEU A 268 7.38 14.90 0.38
C LEU A 268 6.06 14.91 -0.39
N GLN A 269 5.02 15.52 0.18
CA GLN A 269 3.71 15.64 -0.46
C GLN A 269 3.81 16.35 -1.82
N LYS A 270 4.56 17.45 -1.87
CA LYS A 270 4.79 18.19 -3.11
C LYS A 270 5.49 17.34 -4.16
N GLU A 271 6.56 16.63 -3.79
CA GLU A 271 7.29 15.77 -4.71
C GLU A 271 6.44 14.59 -5.20
N ILE A 272 5.64 13.98 -4.32
CA ILE A 272 4.68 12.92 -4.69
C ILE A 272 3.64 13.47 -5.68
N ALA A 273 3.10 14.66 -5.42
CA ALA A 273 2.12 15.28 -6.30
C ALA A 273 2.69 15.58 -7.70
N VAL A 274 3.91 16.10 -7.77
CA VAL A 274 4.63 16.33 -9.02
C VAL A 274 4.87 15.01 -9.76
N ALA A 275 5.33 13.96 -9.06
CA ALA A 275 5.53 12.64 -9.64
C ALA A 275 4.23 12.11 -10.24
N MET A 276 3.13 12.10 -9.48
CA MET A 276 1.84 11.56 -9.91
C MET A 276 1.19 12.34 -11.05
N ALA A 277 1.51 13.63 -11.19
CA ALA A 277 1.07 14.46 -12.34
C ALA A 277 1.83 14.14 -13.64
N SER A 278 3.00 13.49 -13.56
CA SER A 278 3.85 13.22 -14.71
C SER A 278 3.19 12.22 -15.69
N PRO A 279 3.44 12.36 -17.01
CA PRO A 279 2.97 11.40 -18.01
C PRO A 279 3.45 9.97 -17.72
N GLU A 280 4.67 9.83 -17.21
CA GLU A 280 5.27 8.53 -16.89
C GLU A 280 4.52 7.81 -15.76
N MET A 281 4.19 8.50 -14.65
CA MET A 281 3.45 7.89 -13.54
C MET A 281 2.00 7.63 -13.91
N LYS A 282 1.36 8.47 -14.73
CA LYS A 282 0.02 8.21 -15.26
C LYS A 282 0.00 6.96 -16.13
N ALA A 283 0.93 6.84 -17.09
CA ALA A 283 1.06 5.65 -17.93
C ALA A 283 1.39 4.39 -17.12
N PHE A 284 2.21 4.53 -16.08
CA PHE A 284 2.48 3.43 -15.16
C PHE A 284 1.20 2.98 -14.43
N ALA A 285 0.45 3.92 -13.82
CA ALA A 285 -0.79 3.59 -13.11
C ALA A 285 -1.81 2.91 -14.04
N GLU A 286 -2.02 3.45 -15.24
CA GLU A 286 -2.85 2.83 -16.27
C GLU A 286 -2.36 1.42 -16.62
N GLY A 287 -1.03 1.27 -16.82
CA GLY A 287 -0.40 0.00 -17.15
C GLY A 287 -0.59 -1.10 -16.11
N ILE A 288 -0.84 -0.74 -14.85
CA ILE A 288 -1.14 -1.66 -13.75
C ILE A 288 -2.63 -1.66 -13.36
N ALA A 289 -3.49 -1.15 -14.23
CA ALA A 289 -4.94 -1.03 -14.03
C ALA A 289 -5.31 -0.34 -12.71
N SER A 290 -4.64 0.76 -12.41
CA SER A 290 -4.84 1.59 -11.22
C SER A 290 -5.09 3.03 -11.60
N GLU A 291 -5.67 3.79 -10.71
CA GLU A 291 -5.90 5.21 -10.89
C GLU A 291 -4.79 6.02 -10.20
N PRO A 292 -4.14 6.95 -10.92
CA PRO A 292 -3.23 7.90 -10.29
C PRO A 292 -4.05 8.90 -9.47
N GLY A 293 -3.61 9.19 -8.28
CA GLY A 293 -4.23 10.17 -7.40
C GLY A 293 -3.27 10.60 -6.33
N VAL A 294 -3.62 11.65 -5.59
CA VAL A 294 -2.84 12.10 -4.44
C VAL A 294 -3.81 12.50 -3.34
N TRP A 295 -3.70 11.87 -2.20
CA TRP A 295 -4.29 12.37 -0.96
C TRP A 295 -3.19 13.01 -0.12
N ASP A 296 -3.44 14.22 0.33
CA ASP A 296 -2.62 14.86 1.35
C ASP A 296 -2.77 14.15 2.71
N ALA A 297 -1.94 14.53 3.69
CA ALA A 297 -1.95 13.91 5.01
C ALA A 297 -3.31 13.99 5.71
N ALA A 298 -4.04 15.09 5.55
CA ALA A 298 -5.34 15.30 6.19
C ALA A 298 -6.42 14.39 5.59
N THR A 299 -6.49 14.35 4.27
CA THR A 299 -7.40 13.47 3.52
C THR A 299 -7.07 12.01 3.80
N PHE A 300 -5.79 11.66 3.80
CA PHE A 300 -5.32 10.31 4.05
C PHE A 300 -5.64 9.85 5.49
N SER A 301 -5.41 10.71 6.49
CA SER A 301 -5.75 10.39 7.89
C SER A 301 -7.24 10.15 8.09
N ARG A 302 -8.09 10.96 7.45
CA ARG A 302 -9.55 10.80 7.52
C ARG A 302 -10.00 9.48 6.89
N ASP A 303 -9.52 9.17 5.67
CA ASP A 303 -9.83 7.91 4.99
C ASP A 303 -9.37 6.68 5.81
N LEU A 304 -8.18 6.75 6.40
CA LEU A 304 -7.68 5.67 7.27
C LEU A 304 -8.59 5.43 8.47
N ALA A 305 -9.09 6.50 9.11
CA ALA A 305 -10.02 6.38 10.23
C ALA A 305 -11.35 5.72 9.79
N GLU A 306 -11.91 6.15 8.66
CA GLU A 306 -13.14 5.56 8.10
C GLU A 306 -12.93 4.08 7.72
N ARG A 307 -11.82 3.74 7.08
CA ARG A 307 -11.48 2.35 6.76
C ARG A 307 -11.25 1.50 8.00
N THR A 308 -10.64 2.05 9.04
CA THR A 308 -10.45 1.31 10.30
C THR A 308 -11.81 0.91 10.89
N VAL A 309 -12.78 1.82 10.91
CA VAL A 309 -14.14 1.52 11.37
C VAL A 309 -14.82 0.48 10.45
N PHE A 310 -14.70 0.65 9.13
CA PHE A 310 -15.28 -0.30 8.17
C PHE A 310 -14.70 -1.71 8.34
N TRP A 311 -13.39 -1.85 8.40
CA TRP A 311 -12.71 -3.14 8.53
C TRP A 311 -12.94 -3.79 9.89
N GLY A 312 -13.15 -2.99 10.94
CA GLY A 312 -13.58 -3.51 12.25
C GLY A 312 -14.92 -4.26 12.17
N LYS A 313 -15.88 -3.71 11.40
CA LYS A 313 -17.15 -4.38 11.15
C LYS A 313 -16.99 -5.66 10.31
N VAL A 314 -16.14 -5.64 9.29
CA VAL A 314 -15.85 -6.84 8.48
C VAL A 314 -15.19 -7.90 9.35
N ALA A 315 -14.14 -7.56 10.11
CA ALA A 315 -13.44 -8.49 10.97
C ALA A 315 -14.35 -9.14 12.02
N ALA A 316 -15.29 -8.38 12.59
CA ALA A 316 -16.26 -8.92 13.56
C ALA A 316 -17.24 -9.95 12.95
N ASN A 317 -17.42 -9.94 11.63
CA ASN A 317 -18.30 -10.88 10.93
C ASN A 317 -17.54 -12.07 10.28
N THR A 318 -16.24 -12.14 10.47
CA THR A 318 -15.41 -13.27 10.01
C THR A 318 -15.01 -14.14 11.21
N ALA A 319 -14.70 -15.41 10.93
CA ALA A 319 -14.19 -16.35 11.96
C ALA A 319 -12.70 -16.11 12.30
N PHE A 320 -12.17 -14.90 12.01
CA PHE A 320 -10.76 -14.59 12.22
C PHE A 320 -10.47 -14.40 13.72
N GLU A 321 -9.55 -15.24 14.24
CA GLU A 321 -9.04 -15.07 15.60
C GLU A 321 -7.90 -14.05 15.64
N ARG A 322 -8.00 -13.06 16.53
CA ARG A 322 -6.96 -12.04 16.73
C ARG A 322 -5.67 -12.67 17.24
N GLN A 323 -4.58 -12.34 16.61
CA GLN A 323 -3.22 -12.79 16.92
C GLN A 323 -2.64 -12.05 18.13
#